data_f81bdd481218631ee567cca974c23efd
#
_entry.id   f81bdd481218631ee567cca974c23efd
#
_cell.length_a   1.000
_cell.length_b   1.000
_cell.length_c   1.000
_cell.angle_alpha   90.00
_cell.angle_beta   90.00
_cell.angle_gamma   90.00
#
_symmetry.space_group_name_H-M   'P 1'
#
loop_
_entity.id
_entity.type
_entity.pdbx_description
1 polymer ?
#
loop_
_entity_poly.entity_id
_entity_poly.type
_entity_poly.pdbx_seq_one_letter_code
_entity_poly.pdbx_strand_id
1 'polypeptide(L)'
;MIKSYKVRLEPNKQQEKQMFFQAGCARHVYNWCLAFQKSRYEDENIPKKEKFIPGKGLSKYFTSYKHQEGNEWLKECDSKALETAYMDGCNAFKNFFKRPEVGYPRFKSKNKTTPAFAPNYQAVKISENQVKLPKIGIVKLSRKNYIPIVKKYSNPRVTYDGLHWYISVGVEQEDYKPELNPTVLGVDLGVKDLAIVSDGTVYKNINKTAEMKKLEKKLKRLQRQVSKKYDMNKDGKVYHKTNNIIKLEKQILKLQHRIRDIRNNYRHTMTHQLVEKKPQKIVIEDLNVKGMMKNKHLSDAIGKQGFFEIQRQLQYKTQEYGIELVMADRWYPSSQTCSKCGHTRTGKDRLKLKDRTFTCPECGHTMDRDLNAAINLSQY
;
A
#
# COMPACT_ATOMS: atom_id res chain seq x y z
N MET A 1 5.80 19.55 6.07
CA MET A 1 5.57 18.08 6.02
C MET A 1 6.31 17.42 4.87
N ILE A 2 6.57 16.07 4.93
CA ILE A 2 7.17 15.34 3.79
C ILE A 2 6.05 14.60 3.04
N LYS A 3 5.85 14.94 1.77
CA LYS A 3 4.87 14.29 0.87
C LYS A 3 5.58 13.33 -0.08
N SER A 4 5.06 12.11 -0.21
CA SER A 4 5.64 11.09 -1.09
C SER A 4 5.00 11.15 -2.48
N TYR A 5 5.84 11.25 -3.51
CA TYR A 5 5.45 11.22 -4.91
C TYR A 5 5.95 9.93 -5.55
N LYS A 6 5.07 9.24 -6.28
CA LYS A 6 5.40 8.02 -7.01
C LYS A 6 4.99 8.18 -8.47
N VAL A 7 5.95 8.00 -9.39
CA VAL A 7 5.72 8.11 -10.84
C VAL A 7 6.34 6.94 -11.58
N ARG A 8 5.70 6.54 -12.68
CA ARG A 8 6.22 5.50 -13.57
C ARG A 8 7.41 6.03 -14.37
N LEU A 9 8.43 5.17 -14.50
CA LEU A 9 9.61 5.37 -15.33
C LEU A 9 9.39 4.73 -16.72
N GLU A 10 9.98 5.34 -17.75
CA GLU A 10 9.99 4.83 -19.11
C GLU A 10 11.45 4.58 -19.56
N PRO A 11 12.10 3.54 -19.01
CA PRO A 11 13.48 3.20 -19.36
C PRO A 11 13.55 2.59 -20.75
N ASN A 12 14.67 2.82 -21.45
CA ASN A 12 15.04 2.03 -22.60
C ASN A 12 15.54 0.63 -22.17
N LYS A 13 15.77 -0.29 -23.12
CA LYS A 13 16.19 -1.67 -22.83
C LYS A 13 17.50 -1.77 -22.04
N GLN A 14 18.47 -0.91 -22.31
CA GLN A 14 19.74 -0.88 -21.59
C GLN A 14 19.55 -0.40 -20.14
N GLN A 15 18.81 0.68 -19.96
CA GLN A 15 18.46 1.21 -18.64
C GLN A 15 17.65 0.21 -17.83
N GLU A 16 16.69 -0.47 -18.44
CA GLU A 16 15.90 -1.52 -17.77
C GLU A 16 16.81 -2.68 -17.30
N LYS A 17 17.75 -3.14 -18.15
CA LYS A 17 18.75 -4.16 -17.76
C LYS A 17 19.57 -3.69 -16.55
N GLN A 18 20.02 -2.43 -16.58
CA GLN A 18 20.78 -1.86 -15.49
C GLN A 18 19.96 -1.72 -14.19
N MET A 19 18.67 -1.37 -14.30
CA MET A 19 17.77 -1.33 -13.11
C MET A 19 17.61 -2.73 -12.49
N PHE A 20 17.44 -3.77 -13.30
CA PHE A 20 17.38 -5.15 -12.78
C PHE A 20 18.69 -5.57 -12.14
N PHE A 21 19.83 -5.16 -12.69
CA PHE A 21 21.14 -5.40 -12.11
C PHE A 21 21.25 -4.74 -10.73
N GLN A 22 20.94 -3.43 -10.60
CA GLN A 22 20.95 -2.70 -9.34
C GLN A 22 20.05 -3.36 -8.28
N ALA A 23 18.83 -3.77 -8.67
CA ALA A 23 17.90 -4.46 -7.79
C ALA A 23 18.42 -5.86 -7.38
N GLY A 24 19.14 -6.54 -8.27
CA GLY A 24 19.84 -7.79 -7.98
C GLY A 24 20.92 -7.63 -6.93
N CYS A 25 21.78 -6.62 -7.09
CA CYS A 25 22.82 -6.25 -6.13
C CYS A 25 22.22 -5.93 -4.75
N ALA A 26 21.19 -5.06 -4.71
CA ALA A 26 20.53 -4.69 -3.46
C ALA A 26 19.92 -5.92 -2.73
N ARG A 27 19.29 -6.85 -3.49
CA ARG A 27 18.79 -8.11 -2.91
C ARG A 27 19.90 -8.97 -2.36
N HIS A 28 21.02 -9.11 -3.09
CA HIS A 28 22.17 -9.88 -2.66
C HIS A 28 22.75 -9.31 -1.35
N VAL A 29 22.98 -8.01 -1.29
CA VAL A 29 23.56 -7.33 -0.11
C VAL A 29 22.61 -7.37 1.09
N TYR A 30 21.32 -7.27 0.88
CA TYR A 30 20.34 -7.51 1.95
C TYR A 30 20.48 -8.94 2.51
N ASN A 31 20.59 -9.94 1.65
CA ASN A 31 20.75 -11.34 2.06
C ASN A 31 22.10 -11.58 2.73
N TRP A 32 23.18 -11.00 2.21
CA TRP A 32 24.47 -11.02 2.87
C TRP A 32 24.38 -10.48 4.31
N CYS A 33 23.73 -9.34 4.51
CA CYS A 33 23.53 -8.78 5.84
C CYS A 33 22.80 -9.75 6.76
N LEU A 34 21.74 -10.43 6.28
CA LEU A 34 21.03 -11.41 7.09
C LEU A 34 21.92 -12.60 7.45
N ALA A 35 22.67 -13.15 6.48
CA ALA A 35 23.59 -14.26 6.71
C ALA A 35 24.69 -13.89 7.70
N PHE A 36 25.29 -12.71 7.53
CA PHE A 36 26.34 -12.18 8.40
C PHE A 36 25.85 -12.00 9.84
N GLN A 37 24.69 -11.38 10.03
CA GLN A 37 24.13 -11.20 11.38
C GLN A 37 23.76 -12.54 12.03
N LYS A 38 23.25 -13.48 11.23
CA LYS A 38 22.89 -14.82 11.69
C LYS A 38 24.13 -15.59 12.16
N SER A 39 25.23 -15.63 11.35
CA SER A 39 26.47 -16.31 11.72
C SER A 39 27.06 -15.75 13.01
N ARG A 40 27.07 -14.43 13.19
CA ARG A 40 27.49 -13.80 14.45
C ARG A 40 26.63 -14.17 15.65
N TYR A 41 25.33 -14.33 15.44
CA TYR A 41 24.42 -14.72 16.51
C TYR A 41 24.65 -16.17 16.96
N GLU A 42 24.99 -17.04 16.03
CA GLU A 42 25.29 -18.46 16.24
C GLU A 42 26.71 -18.69 16.80
N ASP A 43 27.64 -17.74 16.66
CA ASP A 43 29.00 -17.85 17.18
C ASP A 43 29.00 -17.68 18.71
N GLU A 44 29.39 -18.75 19.41
CA GLU A 44 29.44 -18.80 20.87
C GLU A 44 30.56 -17.95 21.46
N ASN A 45 31.64 -17.68 20.68
CA ASN A 45 32.76 -16.88 21.11
C ASN A 45 32.48 -15.38 21.17
N ILE A 46 31.34 -14.95 20.59
CA ILE A 46 30.96 -13.54 20.59
C ILE A 46 30.01 -13.24 21.76
N PRO A 47 30.37 -12.28 22.64
CA PRO A 47 29.53 -11.85 23.75
C PRO A 47 28.14 -11.44 23.28
N LYS A 48 27.07 -11.78 24.01
CA LYS A 48 25.66 -11.49 23.63
C LYS A 48 25.44 -10.03 23.21
N LYS A 49 26.08 -9.08 23.91
CA LYS A 49 25.95 -7.62 23.64
C LYS A 49 26.58 -7.21 22.30
N GLU A 50 27.53 -7.99 21.77
CA GLU A 50 28.25 -7.70 20.54
C GLU A 50 27.78 -8.50 19.33
N LYS A 51 26.87 -9.45 19.54
CA LYS A 51 26.35 -10.32 18.46
C LYS A 51 25.68 -9.53 17.35
N PHE A 52 24.90 -8.52 17.66
CA PHE A 52 24.23 -7.68 16.66
C PHE A 52 25.04 -6.41 16.35
N ILE A 53 25.43 -6.25 15.09
CA ILE A 53 26.11 -5.04 14.61
C ILE A 53 25.07 -4.10 13.97
N PRO A 54 24.89 -2.87 14.49
CA PRO A 54 24.03 -1.86 13.86
C PRO A 54 24.51 -1.51 12.44
N GLY A 55 23.58 -1.07 11.58
CA GLY A 55 23.85 -0.84 10.17
C GLY A 55 25.09 0.01 9.87
N LYS A 56 25.33 1.10 10.61
CA LYS A 56 26.56 1.91 10.43
C LYS A 56 27.85 1.12 10.73
N GLY A 57 27.82 0.23 11.72
CA GLY A 57 28.96 -0.63 12.08
C GLY A 57 29.28 -1.70 11.04
N LEU A 58 28.29 -2.05 10.16
CA LEU A 58 28.50 -3.03 9.10
C LEU A 58 29.37 -2.51 7.95
N SER A 59 29.58 -1.21 7.82
CA SER A 59 30.30 -0.61 6.70
C SER A 59 31.66 -1.25 6.46
N LYS A 60 32.49 -1.42 7.52
CA LYS A 60 33.82 -2.02 7.42
C LYS A 60 33.75 -3.48 6.94
N TYR A 61 32.83 -4.29 7.46
CA TYR A 61 32.68 -5.69 7.08
C TYR A 61 32.17 -5.82 5.64
N PHE A 62 31.24 -4.95 5.23
CA PHE A 62 30.75 -4.93 3.85
C PHE A 62 31.84 -4.46 2.86
N THR A 63 32.66 -3.50 3.25
CA THR A 63 33.81 -3.07 2.43
C THR A 63 34.77 -4.23 2.20
N SER A 64 35.15 -4.97 3.24
CA SER A 64 35.96 -6.17 3.11
C SER A 64 35.29 -7.21 2.21
N TYR A 65 34.02 -7.52 2.43
CA TYR A 65 33.27 -8.47 1.61
C TYR A 65 33.24 -8.10 0.13
N LYS A 66 33.01 -6.81 -0.20
CA LYS A 66 32.98 -6.32 -1.57
C LYS A 66 34.30 -6.46 -2.33
N HIS A 67 35.44 -6.53 -1.60
CA HIS A 67 36.78 -6.68 -2.17
C HIS A 67 37.24 -8.12 -2.22
N GLN A 68 36.47 -9.07 -1.69
CA GLN A 68 36.78 -10.50 -1.84
C GLN A 68 36.64 -10.95 -3.29
N GLU A 69 37.47 -11.92 -3.68
CA GLU A 69 37.36 -12.56 -5.00
C GLU A 69 35.93 -13.05 -5.30
N GLY A 70 35.45 -12.82 -6.51
CA GLY A 70 34.10 -13.17 -6.94
C GLY A 70 33.00 -12.14 -6.59
N ASN A 71 33.32 -11.05 -5.87
CA ASN A 71 32.37 -9.99 -5.52
C ASN A 71 32.63 -8.65 -6.25
N GLU A 72 33.56 -8.62 -7.21
CA GLU A 72 33.95 -7.41 -7.95
C GLU A 72 32.79 -6.73 -8.66
N TRP A 73 31.81 -7.51 -9.12
CA TRP A 73 30.60 -7.02 -9.79
C TRP A 73 29.77 -6.06 -8.92
N LEU A 74 29.90 -6.11 -7.59
CA LEU A 74 29.26 -5.15 -6.68
C LEU A 74 29.82 -3.73 -6.85
N LYS A 75 31.04 -3.56 -7.38
CA LYS A 75 31.65 -2.24 -7.64
C LYS A 75 30.95 -1.49 -8.78
N GLU A 76 30.25 -2.19 -9.67
CA GLU A 76 29.46 -1.60 -10.74
C GLU A 76 28.13 -1.01 -10.25
N CYS A 77 27.70 -1.38 -9.04
CA CYS A 77 26.48 -0.89 -8.44
C CYS A 77 26.69 0.49 -7.76
N ASP A 78 25.58 1.22 -7.61
CA ASP A 78 25.56 2.43 -6.78
C ASP A 78 25.87 2.07 -5.31
N SER A 79 26.96 2.59 -4.79
CA SER A 79 27.45 2.30 -3.43
C SER A 79 26.41 2.62 -2.36
N LYS A 80 25.63 3.70 -2.55
CA LYS A 80 24.57 4.08 -1.59
C LYS A 80 23.39 3.14 -1.66
N ALA A 81 23.10 2.58 -2.83
CA ALA A 81 22.06 1.53 -2.96
C ALA A 81 22.47 0.26 -2.19
N LEU A 82 23.74 -0.11 -2.22
CA LEU A 82 24.28 -1.25 -1.44
C LEU A 82 24.24 -0.96 0.06
N GLU A 83 24.67 0.25 0.47
CA GLU A 83 24.58 0.69 1.87
C GLU A 83 23.14 0.61 2.39
N THR A 84 22.19 1.17 1.65
CA THR A 84 20.78 1.13 2.03
C THR A 84 20.27 -0.30 2.14
N ALA A 85 20.73 -1.21 1.28
CA ALA A 85 20.32 -2.61 1.30
C ALA A 85 20.75 -3.35 2.58
N TYR A 86 21.99 -3.20 3.05
CA TYR A 86 22.37 -3.80 4.33
C TYR A 86 21.76 -3.08 5.54
N MET A 87 21.53 -1.76 5.46
CA MET A 87 20.78 -1.03 6.48
C MET A 87 19.34 -1.54 6.59
N ASP A 88 18.66 -1.83 5.46
CA ASP A 88 17.33 -2.44 5.43
C ASP A 88 17.34 -3.84 6.09
N GLY A 89 18.41 -4.64 5.90
CA GLY A 89 18.63 -5.92 6.58
C GLY A 89 18.73 -5.76 8.10
N CYS A 90 19.56 -4.82 8.56
CA CYS A 90 19.69 -4.50 9.98
C CYS A 90 18.36 -4.00 10.58
N ASN A 91 17.63 -3.16 9.85
CA ASN A 91 16.33 -2.66 10.32
C ASN A 91 15.29 -3.77 10.42
N ALA A 92 15.35 -4.80 9.57
CA ALA A 92 14.50 -5.98 9.69
C ALA A 92 14.74 -6.72 11.01
N PHE A 93 15.99 -6.92 11.43
CA PHE A 93 16.32 -7.48 12.75
C PHE A 93 15.87 -6.57 13.89
N LYS A 94 16.12 -5.27 13.82
CA LYS A 94 15.64 -4.32 14.85
C LYS A 94 14.14 -4.35 15.02
N ASN A 95 13.40 -4.46 13.92
CA ASN A 95 11.95 -4.57 13.95
C ASN A 95 11.50 -5.88 14.60
N PHE A 96 12.18 -6.99 14.31
CA PHE A 96 11.91 -8.28 14.95
C PHE A 96 12.20 -8.23 16.46
N PHE A 97 13.32 -7.64 16.89
CA PHE A 97 13.66 -7.51 18.32
C PHE A 97 12.66 -6.62 19.09
N LYS A 98 12.15 -5.56 18.44
CA LYS A 98 11.16 -4.67 19.06
C LYS A 98 9.73 -5.23 19.03
N ARG A 99 9.40 -6.03 18.02
CA ARG A 99 8.06 -6.53 17.74
C ARG A 99 8.16 -7.95 17.19
N PRO A 100 8.29 -8.97 18.07
CA PRO A 100 8.45 -10.37 17.66
C PRO A 100 7.33 -10.89 16.74
N GLU A 101 6.14 -10.32 16.83
CA GLU A 101 5.00 -10.64 15.96
C GLU A 101 5.25 -10.36 14.45
N VAL A 102 6.23 -9.52 14.13
CA VAL A 102 6.65 -9.27 12.73
C VAL A 102 7.32 -10.51 12.11
N GLY A 103 7.85 -11.41 12.96
CA GLY A 103 8.56 -12.62 12.56
C GLY A 103 10.03 -12.38 12.19
N TYR A 104 10.78 -13.49 12.19
CA TYR A 104 12.22 -13.48 11.88
C TYR A 104 12.50 -13.02 10.43
N PRO A 105 13.53 -12.19 10.18
CA PRO A 105 13.88 -11.72 8.84
C PRO A 105 14.15 -12.86 7.87
N ARG A 106 13.55 -12.81 6.68
CA ARG A 106 13.67 -13.86 5.66
C ARG A 106 14.54 -13.41 4.50
N PHE A 107 15.31 -14.36 3.93
CA PHE A 107 16.05 -14.13 2.70
C PHE A 107 15.11 -13.77 1.54
N LYS A 108 15.55 -12.80 0.75
CA LYS A 108 14.84 -12.37 -0.47
C LYS A 108 15.24 -13.25 -1.65
N SER A 109 14.28 -13.88 -2.33
CA SER A 109 14.52 -14.63 -3.55
C SER A 109 14.13 -13.86 -4.80
N LYS A 110 14.77 -14.14 -5.95
CA LYS A 110 14.48 -13.49 -7.24
C LYS A 110 13.01 -13.63 -7.65
N ASN A 111 12.41 -14.78 -7.39
CA ASN A 111 11.07 -15.12 -7.84
C ASN A 111 9.95 -14.64 -6.90
N LYS A 112 10.26 -14.38 -5.62
CA LYS A 112 9.26 -14.03 -4.60
C LYS A 112 9.36 -12.58 -4.14
N THR A 113 10.41 -11.86 -4.52
CA THR A 113 10.65 -10.49 -4.05
C THR A 113 10.55 -9.52 -5.21
N THR A 114 9.78 -8.46 -5.03
CA THR A 114 9.69 -7.34 -5.96
C THR A 114 11.07 -6.71 -6.14
N PRO A 115 11.60 -6.59 -7.38
CA PRO A 115 12.86 -5.90 -7.63
C PRO A 115 12.79 -4.45 -7.18
N ALA A 116 13.75 -4.04 -6.34
CA ALA A 116 13.80 -2.68 -5.81
C ALA A 116 15.22 -2.33 -5.37
N PHE A 117 15.56 -1.04 -5.44
CA PHE A 117 16.79 -0.47 -4.89
C PHE A 117 16.56 1.00 -4.50
N ALA A 118 17.41 1.52 -3.63
CA ALA A 118 17.38 2.92 -3.20
C ALA A 118 18.62 3.63 -3.75
N PRO A 119 18.48 4.45 -4.83
CA PRO A 119 19.61 5.18 -5.38
C PRO A 119 20.13 6.25 -4.40
N ASN A 120 21.37 6.69 -4.59
CA ASN A 120 21.92 7.79 -3.83
C ASN A 120 21.04 9.05 -3.95
N TYR A 121 20.43 9.45 -2.84
CA TYR A 121 19.52 10.59 -2.81
C TYR A 121 20.15 11.92 -3.25
N GLN A 122 21.47 12.10 -3.02
CA GLN A 122 22.19 13.31 -3.44
C GLN A 122 22.43 13.37 -4.96
N ALA A 123 22.48 12.21 -5.62
CA ALA A 123 22.69 12.11 -7.05
C ALA A 123 21.39 12.04 -7.86
N VAL A 124 20.23 11.85 -7.20
CA VAL A 124 18.93 11.89 -7.85
C VAL A 124 18.57 13.35 -8.17
N LYS A 125 18.44 13.64 -9.46
CA LYS A 125 17.99 14.96 -9.95
C LYS A 125 16.74 14.75 -10.80
N ILE A 126 15.68 15.49 -10.53
CA ILE A 126 14.41 15.42 -11.28
C ILE A 126 14.22 16.74 -12.00
N SER A 127 13.85 16.66 -13.25
CA SER A 127 13.38 17.75 -14.09
C SER A 127 11.93 17.51 -14.51
N GLU A 128 11.35 18.35 -15.34
CA GLU A 128 9.94 18.30 -15.71
C GLU A 128 9.43 16.91 -16.14
N ASN A 129 10.21 16.17 -16.92
CA ASN A 129 9.82 14.87 -17.48
C ASN A 129 10.88 13.79 -17.37
N GLN A 130 11.95 14.02 -16.62
CA GLN A 130 13.10 13.11 -16.54
C GLN A 130 13.63 13.02 -15.12
N VAL A 131 14.28 11.90 -14.81
CA VAL A 131 15.06 11.70 -13.59
C VAL A 131 16.45 11.18 -13.94
N LYS A 132 17.48 11.78 -13.39
CA LYS A 132 18.85 11.25 -13.41
C LYS A 132 19.03 10.28 -12.26
N LEU A 133 19.41 9.04 -12.59
CA LEU A 133 19.71 7.97 -11.61
C LEU A 133 21.18 7.58 -11.72
N PRO A 134 21.87 7.40 -10.56
CA PRO A 134 23.26 6.93 -10.53
C PRO A 134 23.43 5.62 -11.29
N LYS A 135 24.50 5.48 -12.08
CA LYS A 135 24.84 4.30 -12.85
C LYS A 135 23.84 3.89 -13.96
N ILE A 136 22.71 4.59 -14.09
CA ILE A 136 21.63 4.30 -15.07
C ILE A 136 21.52 5.44 -16.09
N GLY A 137 21.80 6.68 -15.65
CA GLY A 137 21.67 7.86 -16.48
C GLY A 137 20.29 8.51 -16.39
N ILE A 138 19.89 9.24 -17.44
CA ILE A 138 18.66 10.00 -17.49
C ILE A 138 17.53 9.12 -18.00
N VAL A 139 16.46 8.95 -17.19
CA VAL A 139 15.29 8.13 -17.50
C VAL A 139 14.06 9.04 -17.61
N LYS A 140 13.22 8.81 -18.61
CA LYS A 140 12.00 9.57 -18.84
C LYS A 140 10.93 9.20 -17.81
N LEU A 141 10.17 10.20 -17.37
CA LEU A 141 8.98 10.04 -16.52
C LEU A 141 7.72 9.96 -17.38
N SER A 142 6.75 9.16 -16.96
CA SER A 142 5.46 9.03 -17.67
C SER A 142 4.53 10.23 -17.51
N ARG A 143 4.83 11.12 -16.58
CA ARG A 143 4.07 12.36 -16.32
C ARG A 143 5.02 13.53 -16.16
N LYS A 144 4.77 14.60 -16.94
CA LYS A 144 5.49 15.88 -16.80
C LYS A 144 5.01 16.62 -15.55
N ASN A 145 5.93 17.33 -14.91
CA ASN A 145 5.65 18.24 -13.77
C ASN A 145 4.86 17.61 -12.61
N TYR A 146 4.90 16.27 -12.49
CA TYR A 146 4.16 15.57 -11.42
C TYR A 146 4.90 15.64 -10.07
N ILE A 147 6.23 15.57 -10.10
CA ILE A 147 7.06 15.69 -8.90
C ILE A 147 7.57 17.12 -8.83
N PRO A 148 7.34 17.84 -7.73
CA PRO A 148 7.91 19.18 -7.54
C PRO A 148 9.43 19.18 -7.68
N ILE A 149 9.98 20.18 -8.37
CA ILE A 149 11.43 20.32 -8.53
C ILE A 149 11.98 20.98 -7.28
N VAL A 150 12.81 20.27 -6.55
CA VAL A 150 13.44 20.72 -5.29
C VAL A 150 14.93 20.41 -5.28
N LYS A 151 15.68 21.10 -4.42
CA LYS A 151 17.13 20.90 -4.29
C LYS A 151 17.49 19.48 -3.77
N LYS A 152 16.63 18.87 -2.94
CA LYS A 152 16.89 17.60 -2.29
C LYS A 152 15.64 16.76 -2.18
N TYR A 153 15.75 15.50 -2.58
CA TYR A 153 14.69 14.48 -2.44
C TYR A 153 15.00 13.54 -1.30
N SER A 154 14.00 13.19 -0.50
CA SER A 154 14.15 12.26 0.62
C SER A 154 13.80 10.83 0.19
N ASN A 155 14.57 9.86 0.69
CA ASN A 155 14.30 8.42 0.55
C ASN A 155 13.89 7.94 -0.86
N PRO A 156 14.66 8.26 -1.93
CA PRO A 156 14.32 7.80 -3.25
C PRO A 156 14.36 6.27 -3.30
N ARG A 157 13.31 5.67 -3.88
CA ARG A 157 13.25 4.22 -4.13
C ARG A 157 12.77 3.94 -5.53
N VAL A 158 13.49 3.07 -6.23
CA VAL A 158 13.10 2.54 -7.54
C VAL A 158 12.55 1.13 -7.34
N THR A 159 11.35 0.87 -7.88
CA THR A 159 10.64 -0.41 -7.68
C THR A 159 10.03 -0.88 -9.00
N TYR A 160 10.02 -2.20 -9.21
CA TYR A 160 9.38 -2.83 -10.38
C TYR A 160 8.13 -3.59 -9.93
N ASP A 161 6.97 -3.30 -10.52
CA ASP A 161 5.70 -3.91 -10.13
C ASP A 161 5.32 -5.15 -10.96
N GLY A 162 6.28 -5.67 -11.74
CA GLY A 162 6.08 -6.79 -12.67
C GLY A 162 5.76 -6.35 -14.10
N LEU A 163 5.42 -5.07 -14.31
CA LEU A 163 5.15 -4.49 -15.64
C LEU A 163 5.96 -3.22 -15.90
N HIS A 164 6.09 -2.37 -14.90
CA HIS A 164 6.69 -1.06 -15.03
C HIS A 164 7.61 -0.76 -13.84
N TRP A 165 8.60 0.06 -14.12
CA TRP A 165 9.43 0.66 -13.10
C TRP A 165 8.81 1.96 -12.59
N TYR A 166 8.98 2.23 -11.32
CA TYR A 166 8.53 3.44 -10.65
C TYR A 166 9.64 4.01 -9.81
N ILE A 167 9.70 5.33 -9.72
CA ILE A 167 10.45 6.01 -8.69
C ILE A 167 9.48 6.62 -7.69
N SER A 168 9.77 6.49 -6.41
CA SER A 168 9.12 7.22 -5.32
C SER A 168 10.14 8.09 -4.60
N VAL A 169 9.77 9.33 -4.30
CA VAL A 169 10.61 10.30 -3.58
C VAL A 169 9.78 11.06 -2.56
N GLY A 170 10.37 11.40 -1.43
CA GLY A 170 9.79 12.36 -0.49
C GLY A 170 10.21 13.77 -0.86
N VAL A 171 9.25 14.68 -0.88
CA VAL A 171 9.46 16.12 -1.10
C VAL A 171 8.98 16.85 0.15
N GLU A 172 9.84 17.68 0.70
CA GLU A 172 9.47 18.56 1.80
C GLU A 172 8.63 19.71 1.25
N GLN A 173 7.45 19.89 1.82
CA GLN A 173 6.50 20.94 1.46
C GLN A 173 6.08 21.69 2.71
N GLU A 174 5.70 22.93 2.53
CA GLU A 174 5.06 23.72 3.59
C GLU A 174 3.74 23.06 4.00
N ASP A 175 3.36 23.23 5.25
CA ASP A 175 2.10 22.69 5.75
C ASP A 175 0.94 23.51 5.15
N TYR A 176 0.04 22.81 4.47
CA TYR A 176 -1.19 23.39 3.97
C TYR A 176 -2.22 23.39 5.10
N LYS A 177 -2.62 24.56 5.57
CA LYS A 177 -3.62 24.73 6.63
C LYS A 177 -4.74 25.66 6.13
N PRO A 178 -5.70 25.14 5.36
CA PRO A 178 -6.84 25.91 4.92
C PRO A 178 -7.74 26.28 6.11
N GLU A 179 -8.52 27.32 5.97
CA GLU A 179 -9.63 27.60 6.87
C GLU A 179 -10.67 26.46 6.80
N LEU A 180 -11.05 25.94 7.95
CA LEU A 180 -11.99 24.82 8.06
C LEU A 180 -13.40 25.32 8.34
N ASN A 181 -14.39 24.64 7.78
CA ASN A 181 -15.79 24.86 8.10
C ASN A 181 -16.15 24.18 9.44
N PRO A 182 -17.06 24.74 10.25
CA PRO A 182 -17.44 24.15 11.54
C PRO A 182 -18.31 22.88 11.40
N THR A 183 -18.31 22.27 10.22
CA THR A 183 -19.08 21.07 9.94
C THR A 183 -18.35 19.79 10.40
N VAL A 184 -19.12 18.80 10.86
CA VAL A 184 -18.64 17.46 11.16
C VAL A 184 -19.23 16.49 10.16
N LEU A 185 -18.40 15.71 9.49
CA LEU A 185 -18.85 14.68 8.55
C LEU A 185 -18.75 13.30 9.20
N GLY A 186 -19.87 12.62 9.36
CA GLY A 186 -19.93 11.19 9.66
C GLY A 186 -19.90 10.38 8.38
N VAL A 187 -19.13 9.31 8.32
CA VAL A 187 -18.98 8.45 7.12
C VAL A 187 -19.19 7.00 7.50
N ASP A 188 -20.31 6.44 7.09
CA ASP A 188 -20.60 5.00 7.20
C ASP A 188 -20.01 4.25 6.01
N LEU A 189 -19.12 3.27 6.27
CA LEU A 189 -18.44 2.46 5.26
C LEU A 189 -19.14 1.10 5.09
N GLY A 190 -19.58 0.80 3.87
CA GLY A 190 -20.40 -0.37 3.60
C GLY A 190 -19.96 -1.25 2.42
N VAL A 191 -20.60 -2.41 2.30
CA VAL A 191 -20.42 -3.34 1.17
C VAL A 191 -21.45 -3.10 0.07
N LYS A 192 -22.65 -2.61 0.42
CA LYS A 192 -23.71 -2.27 -0.56
C LYS A 192 -23.31 -1.04 -1.36
N ASP A 193 -23.09 0.05 -0.70
CA ASP A 193 -22.44 1.26 -1.15
C ASP A 193 -21.07 1.35 -0.49
N LEU A 194 -20.10 2.06 -1.08
CA LEU A 194 -18.74 2.16 -0.52
C LEU A 194 -18.73 3.02 0.74
N ALA A 195 -19.46 4.13 0.68
CA ALA A 195 -19.62 5.05 1.80
C ALA A 195 -20.92 5.85 1.66
N ILE A 196 -21.54 6.15 2.80
CA ILE A 196 -22.62 7.12 2.93
C ILE A 196 -22.17 8.19 3.92
N VAL A 197 -22.35 9.45 3.56
CA VAL A 197 -21.90 10.60 4.35
C VAL A 197 -23.11 11.26 5.00
N SER A 198 -22.93 11.86 6.17
CA SER A 198 -24.01 12.52 6.92
C SER A 198 -24.69 13.67 6.18
N ASP A 199 -24.03 14.24 5.16
CA ASP A 199 -24.62 15.26 4.28
C ASP A 199 -25.48 14.70 3.13
N GLY A 200 -25.73 13.38 3.13
CA GLY A 200 -26.52 12.67 2.10
C GLY A 200 -25.69 12.22 0.88
N THR A 201 -24.41 12.55 0.80
CA THR A 201 -23.55 12.08 -0.31
C THR A 201 -23.38 10.56 -0.27
N VAL A 202 -23.63 9.86 -1.38
CA VAL A 202 -23.50 8.40 -1.49
C VAL A 202 -22.45 8.02 -2.51
N TYR A 203 -21.42 7.30 -2.06
CA TYR A 203 -20.40 6.69 -2.91
C TYR A 203 -20.79 5.24 -3.22
N LYS A 204 -21.23 5.00 -4.44
CA LYS A 204 -21.68 3.67 -4.88
C LYS A 204 -20.55 2.64 -4.90
N ASN A 205 -20.90 1.36 -4.74
CA ASN A 205 -19.91 0.28 -4.86
C ASN A 205 -19.52 0.07 -6.33
N ILE A 206 -18.34 0.57 -6.70
CA ILE A 206 -17.79 0.47 -8.07
C ILE A 206 -17.64 -0.99 -8.54
N ASN A 207 -17.45 -1.96 -7.62
CA ASN A 207 -17.29 -3.36 -7.97
C ASN A 207 -18.58 -3.99 -8.56
N LYS A 208 -19.73 -3.34 -8.38
CA LYS A 208 -21.03 -3.78 -8.93
C LYS A 208 -21.29 -3.27 -10.34
N THR A 209 -20.47 -2.37 -10.87
CA THR A 209 -20.63 -1.82 -12.22
C THR A 209 -20.42 -2.89 -13.29
N ALA A 210 -21.07 -2.71 -14.44
CA ALA A 210 -20.93 -3.61 -15.59
C ALA A 210 -19.48 -3.71 -16.08
N GLU A 211 -18.75 -2.59 -16.07
CA GLU A 211 -17.33 -2.55 -16.45
C GLU A 211 -16.49 -3.43 -15.53
N MET A 212 -16.58 -3.27 -14.22
CA MET A 212 -15.80 -4.04 -13.25
C MET A 212 -16.13 -5.53 -13.33
N LYS A 213 -17.40 -5.90 -13.45
CA LYS A 213 -17.84 -7.29 -13.65
C LYS A 213 -17.24 -7.90 -14.94
N LYS A 214 -17.21 -7.14 -16.04
CA LYS A 214 -16.60 -7.56 -17.31
C LYS A 214 -15.09 -7.81 -17.17
N LEU A 215 -14.37 -6.89 -16.50
CA LEU A 215 -12.93 -7.04 -16.23
C LEU A 215 -12.64 -8.26 -15.34
N GLU A 216 -13.38 -8.46 -14.27
CA GLU A 216 -13.22 -9.62 -13.38
C GLU A 216 -13.54 -10.94 -14.08
N LYS A 217 -14.61 -11.00 -14.91
CA LYS A 217 -14.94 -12.17 -15.72
C LYS A 217 -13.80 -12.51 -16.70
N LYS A 218 -13.22 -11.48 -17.36
CA LYS A 218 -12.06 -11.64 -18.23
C LYS A 218 -10.84 -12.17 -17.46
N LEU A 219 -10.57 -11.63 -16.28
CA LEU A 219 -9.48 -12.07 -15.41
C LEU A 219 -9.62 -13.55 -15.04
N LYS A 220 -10.78 -13.97 -14.55
CA LYS A 220 -11.06 -15.37 -14.20
C LYS A 220 -10.88 -16.31 -15.41
N ARG A 221 -11.29 -15.88 -16.61
CA ARG A 221 -11.10 -16.66 -17.85
C ARG A 221 -9.61 -16.87 -18.16
N LEU A 222 -8.79 -15.80 -18.11
CA LEU A 222 -7.36 -15.87 -18.35
C LEU A 222 -6.64 -16.74 -17.29
N GLN A 223 -7.03 -16.63 -16.03
CA GLN A 223 -6.49 -17.47 -14.95
C GLN A 223 -6.76 -18.96 -15.19
N ARG A 224 -7.98 -19.32 -15.60
CA ARG A 224 -8.32 -20.70 -15.96
C ARG A 224 -7.50 -21.20 -17.16
N GLN A 225 -7.29 -20.36 -18.18
CA GLN A 225 -6.45 -20.71 -19.35
C GLN A 225 -4.99 -20.96 -18.94
N VAL A 226 -4.43 -20.12 -18.06
CA VAL A 226 -3.06 -20.30 -17.55
C VAL A 226 -2.96 -21.61 -16.75
N SER A 227 -3.90 -21.87 -15.83
CA SER A 227 -3.89 -23.11 -15.05
C SER A 227 -3.89 -24.36 -15.94
N LYS A 228 -4.80 -24.41 -16.93
CA LYS A 228 -4.82 -25.52 -17.90
C LYS A 228 -3.50 -25.69 -18.65
N LYS A 229 -2.85 -24.58 -19.05
CA LYS A 229 -1.56 -24.64 -19.74
C LYS A 229 -0.43 -25.12 -18.82
N TYR A 230 -0.45 -24.77 -17.55
CA TYR A 230 0.47 -25.30 -16.58
C TYR A 230 0.28 -26.82 -16.39
N ASP A 231 -0.96 -27.28 -16.26
CA ASP A 231 -1.28 -28.70 -16.12
C ASP A 231 -0.83 -29.50 -17.36
N MET A 232 -0.99 -28.94 -18.58
CA MET A 232 -0.52 -29.56 -19.81
C MET A 232 1.00 -29.60 -19.99
N ASN A 233 1.73 -28.75 -19.26
CA ASN A 233 3.20 -28.65 -19.32
C ASN A 233 3.82 -29.07 -17.97
N LYS A 234 3.19 -30.01 -17.28
CA LYS A 234 3.68 -30.59 -16.04
C LYS A 234 4.43 -31.90 -16.36
N ASP A 235 5.63 -32.01 -15.82
CA ASP A 235 6.41 -33.26 -15.81
C ASP A 235 6.65 -33.67 -14.35
N GLY A 236 6.00 -34.76 -13.92
CA GLY A 236 5.99 -35.18 -12.53
C GLY A 236 5.48 -34.05 -11.59
N LYS A 237 6.37 -33.54 -10.72
CA LYS A 237 6.08 -32.37 -9.81
C LYS A 237 6.55 -31.05 -10.34
N VAL A 238 7.20 -31.01 -11.52
CA VAL A 238 7.80 -29.80 -12.09
C VAL A 238 6.86 -29.19 -13.14
N TYR A 239 6.65 -27.88 -13.08
CA TYR A 239 5.89 -27.13 -14.08
C TYR A 239 6.84 -26.39 -15.02
N HIS A 240 6.74 -26.65 -16.32
CA HIS A 240 7.53 -25.97 -17.33
C HIS A 240 6.82 -24.73 -17.86
N LYS A 241 7.52 -23.60 -17.79
CA LYS A 241 7.00 -22.29 -18.19
C LYS A 241 7.27 -22.00 -19.65
N THR A 242 6.29 -22.18 -20.52
CA THR A 242 6.39 -21.88 -21.95
C THR A 242 6.18 -20.39 -22.24
N ASN A 243 6.62 -19.93 -23.43
CA ASN A 243 6.41 -18.55 -23.87
C ASN A 243 4.93 -18.15 -23.91
N ASN A 244 4.03 -19.09 -24.20
CA ASN A 244 2.58 -18.83 -24.19
C ASN A 244 2.04 -18.61 -22.77
N ILE A 245 2.57 -19.35 -21.78
CA ILE A 245 2.26 -19.12 -20.36
C ILE A 245 2.73 -17.74 -19.94
N ILE A 246 3.97 -17.36 -20.29
CA ILE A 246 4.53 -16.02 -19.98
C ILE A 246 3.68 -14.90 -20.57
N LYS A 247 3.22 -15.04 -21.84
CA LYS A 247 2.34 -14.06 -22.47
C LYS A 247 0.99 -13.92 -21.75
N LEU A 248 0.37 -15.04 -21.35
CA LEU A 248 -0.88 -15.03 -20.62
C LEU A 248 -0.73 -14.44 -19.20
N GLU A 249 0.32 -14.78 -18.47
CA GLU A 249 0.62 -14.19 -17.17
C GLU A 249 0.80 -12.68 -17.26
N LYS A 250 1.48 -12.19 -18.30
CA LYS A 250 1.62 -10.75 -18.54
C LYS A 250 0.27 -10.08 -18.82
N GLN A 251 -0.66 -10.75 -19.51
CA GLN A 251 -2.03 -10.25 -19.72
C GLN A 251 -2.82 -10.22 -18.40
N ILE A 252 -2.72 -11.29 -17.60
CA ILE A 252 -3.34 -11.37 -16.27
C ILE A 252 -2.84 -10.21 -15.39
N LEU A 253 -1.54 -10.00 -15.34
CA LEU A 253 -0.92 -8.95 -14.52
C LEU A 253 -1.39 -7.55 -14.97
N LYS A 254 -1.43 -7.28 -16.29
CA LYS A 254 -1.97 -6.02 -16.82
C LYS A 254 -3.42 -5.78 -16.40
N LEU A 255 -4.24 -6.83 -16.41
CA LEU A 255 -5.65 -6.74 -16.06
C LEU A 255 -5.84 -6.56 -14.54
N GLN A 256 -5.04 -7.23 -13.72
CA GLN A 256 -5.01 -7.05 -12.27
C GLN A 256 -4.62 -5.61 -11.90
N HIS A 257 -3.59 -5.04 -12.56
CA HIS A 257 -3.20 -3.65 -12.37
C HIS A 257 -4.35 -2.69 -12.74
N ARG A 258 -4.99 -2.89 -13.89
CA ARG A 258 -6.12 -2.06 -14.29
C ARG A 258 -7.26 -2.08 -13.26
N ILE A 259 -7.65 -3.27 -12.78
CA ILE A 259 -8.70 -3.43 -11.77
C ILE A 259 -8.30 -2.74 -10.47
N ARG A 260 -7.05 -2.94 -10.01
CA ARG A 260 -6.50 -2.30 -8.82
C ARG A 260 -6.51 -0.78 -8.95
N ASP A 261 -6.07 -0.26 -10.09
CA ASP A 261 -5.92 1.18 -10.32
C ASP A 261 -7.29 1.88 -10.41
N ILE A 262 -8.30 1.25 -11.02
CA ILE A 262 -9.68 1.74 -11.01
C ILE A 262 -10.20 1.85 -9.57
N ARG A 263 -10.02 0.79 -8.75
CA ARG A 263 -10.43 0.80 -7.33
C ARG A 263 -9.69 1.84 -6.51
N ASN A 264 -8.38 1.94 -6.70
CA ASN A 264 -7.55 2.92 -6.00
C ASN A 264 -7.95 4.35 -6.37
N ASN A 265 -8.11 4.62 -7.66
CA ASN A 265 -8.54 5.94 -8.13
C ASN A 265 -9.89 6.34 -7.52
N TYR A 266 -10.86 5.43 -7.50
CA TYR A 266 -12.17 5.69 -6.92
C TYR A 266 -12.08 6.03 -5.42
N ARG A 267 -11.31 5.25 -4.64
CA ARG A 267 -11.07 5.54 -3.22
C ARG A 267 -10.35 6.88 -3.01
N HIS A 268 -9.36 7.18 -3.85
CA HIS A 268 -8.66 8.46 -3.80
C HIS A 268 -9.57 9.65 -4.11
N THR A 269 -10.47 9.50 -5.10
CA THR A 269 -11.47 10.53 -5.44
C THR A 269 -12.41 10.75 -4.27
N MET A 270 -12.99 9.68 -3.69
CA MET A 270 -13.87 9.77 -2.53
C MET A 270 -13.19 10.47 -1.34
N THR A 271 -12.01 9.98 -0.92
CA THR A 271 -11.31 10.55 0.23
C THR A 271 -10.80 11.97 -0.03
N HIS A 272 -10.54 12.35 -1.28
CA HIS A 272 -10.19 13.72 -1.65
C HIS A 272 -11.40 14.64 -1.56
N GLN A 273 -12.54 14.24 -2.11
CA GLN A 273 -13.79 15.01 -2.03
C GLN A 273 -14.24 15.25 -0.58
N LEU A 274 -14.01 14.28 0.32
CA LEU A 274 -14.33 14.46 1.74
C LEU A 274 -13.47 15.55 2.39
N VAL A 275 -12.14 15.55 2.14
CA VAL A 275 -11.26 16.57 2.74
C VAL A 275 -11.36 17.94 2.05
N GLU A 276 -11.73 17.99 0.76
CA GLU A 276 -11.96 19.24 0.03
C GLU A 276 -13.18 20.03 0.52
N LYS A 277 -14.14 19.37 1.18
CA LYS A 277 -15.23 20.06 1.90
C LYS A 277 -14.72 20.84 3.11
N LYS A 278 -13.45 20.63 3.51
CA LYS A 278 -12.77 21.29 4.62
C LYS A 278 -13.57 21.23 5.93
N PRO A 279 -14.15 20.10 6.32
CA PRO A 279 -14.86 20.00 7.60
C PRO A 279 -13.87 20.15 8.76
N GLN A 280 -14.35 20.59 9.91
CA GLN A 280 -13.55 20.61 11.13
C GLN A 280 -13.17 19.19 11.57
N LYS A 281 -14.10 18.24 11.42
CA LYS A 281 -13.96 16.85 11.87
C LYS A 281 -14.56 15.86 10.87
N ILE A 282 -13.88 14.72 10.67
CA ILE A 282 -14.43 13.55 9.95
C ILE A 282 -14.46 12.38 10.94
N VAL A 283 -15.62 11.75 11.09
CA VAL A 283 -15.82 10.58 11.95
C VAL A 283 -16.10 9.35 11.11
N ILE A 284 -15.35 8.27 11.32
CA ILE A 284 -15.55 6.98 10.65
C ILE A 284 -15.60 5.85 11.69
N GLU A 285 -16.19 4.71 11.35
CA GLU A 285 -16.22 3.55 12.25
C GLU A 285 -14.86 2.83 12.33
N ASP A 286 -14.49 2.30 13.52
CA ASP A 286 -13.38 1.34 13.67
C ASP A 286 -13.82 -0.05 13.22
N LEU A 287 -13.76 -0.30 11.91
CA LEU A 287 -14.15 -1.60 11.34
C LEU A 287 -13.11 -2.68 11.64
N ASN A 288 -13.52 -3.77 12.28
CA ASN A 288 -12.68 -4.96 12.43
C ASN A 288 -12.54 -5.73 11.11
N VAL A 289 -11.81 -5.15 10.16
CA VAL A 289 -11.63 -5.74 8.82
C VAL A 289 -11.08 -7.17 8.89
N LYS A 290 -10.13 -7.46 9.80
CA LYS A 290 -9.58 -8.81 9.98
C LYS A 290 -10.65 -9.80 10.42
N GLY A 291 -11.53 -9.41 11.34
CA GLY A 291 -12.68 -10.23 11.78
C GLY A 291 -13.69 -10.45 10.66
N MET A 292 -14.04 -9.37 9.95
CA MET A 292 -14.98 -9.43 8.81
C MET A 292 -14.47 -10.34 7.68
N MET A 293 -13.17 -10.37 7.41
CA MET A 293 -12.54 -11.23 6.40
C MET A 293 -12.59 -12.73 6.73
N LYS A 294 -12.85 -13.11 7.99
CA LYS A 294 -13.06 -14.53 8.37
C LYS A 294 -14.37 -15.09 7.81
N ASN A 295 -15.35 -14.24 7.53
CA ASN A 295 -16.59 -14.67 6.90
C ASN A 295 -16.36 -14.95 5.40
N LYS A 296 -16.35 -16.24 5.02
CA LYS A 296 -16.08 -16.72 3.66
C LYS A 296 -17.03 -16.15 2.60
N HIS A 297 -18.26 -15.82 2.96
CA HIS A 297 -19.27 -15.24 2.04
C HIS A 297 -19.05 -13.75 1.75
N LEU A 298 -18.45 -13.02 2.69
CA LEU A 298 -18.24 -11.57 2.58
C LEU A 298 -16.80 -11.17 2.32
N SER A 299 -15.83 -12.06 2.54
CA SER A 299 -14.40 -11.76 2.47
C SER A 299 -13.97 -11.16 1.12
N ASP A 300 -14.45 -11.71 -0.01
CA ASP A 300 -14.15 -11.19 -1.35
C ASP A 300 -14.71 -9.75 -1.52
N ALA A 301 -15.95 -9.51 -1.09
CA ALA A 301 -16.57 -8.19 -1.19
C ALA A 301 -15.86 -7.16 -0.30
N ILE A 302 -15.53 -7.52 0.94
CA ILE A 302 -14.81 -6.66 1.90
C ILE A 302 -13.40 -6.35 1.38
N GLY A 303 -12.66 -7.36 0.90
CA GLY A 303 -11.34 -7.17 0.32
C GLY A 303 -11.34 -6.22 -0.88
N LYS A 304 -12.39 -6.29 -1.72
CA LYS A 304 -12.56 -5.39 -2.88
C LYS A 304 -12.86 -3.95 -2.49
N GLN A 305 -13.54 -3.69 -1.38
CA GLN A 305 -13.82 -2.34 -0.88
C GLN A 305 -12.55 -1.65 -0.37
N GLY A 306 -11.68 -2.39 0.33
CA GLY A 306 -10.41 -1.87 0.80
C GLY A 306 -10.54 -0.83 1.90
N PHE A 307 -11.36 -1.09 2.91
CA PHE A 307 -11.63 -0.19 4.04
C PHE A 307 -10.36 0.30 4.74
N PHE A 308 -9.38 -0.59 4.94
CA PHE A 308 -8.08 -0.20 5.50
C PHE A 308 -7.38 0.87 4.65
N GLU A 309 -7.45 0.76 3.32
CA GLU A 309 -6.85 1.75 2.42
C GLU A 309 -7.58 3.09 2.47
N ILE A 310 -8.91 3.09 2.64
CA ILE A 310 -9.71 4.31 2.85
C ILE A 310 -9.29 5.00 4.14
N GLN A 311 -9.23 4.25 5.25
CA GLN A 311 -8.77 4.76 6.54
C GLN A 311 -7.37 5.36 6.44
N ARG A 312 -6.42 4.63 5.82
CA ARG A 312 -5.06 5.11 5.60
C ARG A 312 -5.02 6.40 4.77
N GLN A 313 -5.86 6.49 3.73
CA GLN A 313 -5.93 7.70 2.89
C GLN A 313 -6.53 8.88 3.64
N LEU A 314 -7.58 8.67 4.41
CA LEU A 314 -8.13 9.72 5.26
C LEU A 314 -7.09 10.20 6.28
N GLN A 315 -6.40 9.29 6.95
CA GLN A 315 -5.42 9.64 7.99
C GLN A 315 -4.36 10.65 7.51
N TYR A 316 -3.72 10.41 6.34
CA TYR A 316 -2.70 11.37 5.87
C TYR A 316 -3.29 12.61 5.20
N LYS A 317 -4.47 12.49 4.55
CA LYS A 317 -5.12 13.64 3.90
C LYS A 317 -5.71 14.61 4.93
N THR A 318 -6.37 14.11 5.96
CA THR A 318 -6.88 14.96 7.05
C THR A 318 -5.74 15.64 7.79
N GLN A 319 -4.62 14.94 8.01
CA GLN A 319 -3.42 15.56 8.59
C GLN A 319 -2.87 16.68 7.69
N GLU A 320 -2.87 16.50 6.35
CA GLU A 320 -2.44 17.52 5.39
C GLU A 320 -3.32 18.79 5.46
N TYR A 321 -4.63 18.64 5.69
CA TYR A 321 -5.60 19.73 5.75
C TYR A 321 -5.83 20.31 7.17
N GLY A 322 -5.25 19.69 8.20
CA GLY A 322 -5.52 20.06 9.59
C GLY A 322 -6.91 19.67 10.09
N ILE A 323 -7.57 18.71 9.42
CA ILE A 323 -8.89 18.18 9.78
C ILE A 323 -8.72 17.14 10.88
N GLU A 324 -9.57 17.17 11.90
CA GLU A 324 -9.61 16.11 12.91
C GLU A 324 -10.22 14.84 12.35
N LEU A 325 -9.51 13.70 12.42
CA LEU A 325 -10.04 12.37 12.08
C LEU A 325 -10.31 11.58 13.34
N VAL A 326 -11.57 11.26 13.57
CA VAL A 326 -12.00 10.46 14.73
C VAL A 326 -12.43 9.08 14.28
N MET A 327 -11.96 8.05 15.00
CA MET A 327 -12.43 6.68 14.87
C MET A 327 -13.47 6.44 15.95
N ALA A 328 -14.74 6.30 15.58
CA ALA A 328 -15.78 5.99 16.53
C ALA A 328 -15.55 4.60 17.14
N ASP A 329 -15.93 4.43 18.41
CA ASP A 329 -15.83 3.14 19.08
C ASP A 329 -16.53 2.04 18.26
N ARG A 330 -15.91 0.87 18.21
CA ARG A 330 -16.42 -0.30 17.45
C ARG A 330 -17.82 -0.72 17.84
N TRP A 331 -18.20 -0.49 19.10
CA TRP A 331 -19.48 -0.86 19.66
C TRP A 331 -20.48 0.29 19.66
N TYR A 332 -20.08 1.45 19.15
CA TYR A 332 -21.00 2.58 19.00
C TYR A 332 -22.18 2.17 18.12
N PRO A 333 -23.44 2.23 18.63
CA PRO A 333 -24.60 1.69 17.95
C PRO A 333 -25.13 2.63 16.86
N SER A 334 -24.28 3.14 15.97
CA SER A 334 -24.58 4.14 14.93
C SER A 334 -25.86 3.80 14.15
N SER A 335 -26.02 2.54 13.71
CA SER A 335 -27.17 2.08 12.92
C SER A 335 -28.40 1.71 13.77
N GLN A 336 -28.30 1.71 15.10
CA GLN A 336 -29.40 1.36 16.02
C GLN A 336 -29.99 2.58 16.74
N THR A 337 -29.26 3.70 16.72
CA THR A 337 -29.65 4.94 17.40
C THR A 337 -30.41 5.85 16.43
N CYS A 338 -31.47 6.50 16.90
CA CYS A 338 -32.22 7.48 16.13
C CYS A 338 -31.43 8.80 16.06
N SER A 339 -31.10 9.24 14.86
CA SER A 339 -30.38 10.51 14.64
C SER A 339 -31.19 11.76 15.02
N LYS A 340 -32.52 11.64 15.20
CA LYS A 340 -33.42 12.74 15.56
C LYS A 340 -33.61 12.87 17.08
N CYS A 341 -33.90 11.77 17.79
CA CYS A 341 -34.24 11.82 19.21
C CYS A 341 -33.24 11.09 20.13
N GLY A 342 -32.22 10.43 19.59
CA GLY A 342 -31.21 9.71 20.38
C GLY A 342 -31.67 8.35 20.94
N HIS A 343 -32.92 7.93 20.75
CA HIS A 343 -33.39 6.62 21.21
C HIS A 343 -32.60 5.50 20.53
N THR A 344 -32.09 4.55 21.33
CA THR A 344 -31.32 3.41 20.83
C THR A 344 -32.13 2.11 20.91
N ARG A 345 -32.29 1.44 19.80
CA ARG A 345 -32.99 0.15 19.69
C ARG A 345 -32.13 -0.96 20.30
N THR A 346 -32.71 -1.71 21.24
CA THR A 346 -32.02 -2.76 21.98
C THR A 346 -32.79 -4.09 21.95
N GLY A 347 -32.15 -5.17 22.35
CA GLY A 347 -32.78 -6.48 22.49
C GLY A 347 -33.48 -6.98 21.21
N LYS A 348 -34.77 -7.28 21.30
CA LYS A 348 -35.57 -7.81 20.19
C LYS A 348 -35.88 -6.78 19.10
N ASP A 349 -35.82 -5.49 19.43
CA ASP A 349 -36.14 -4.39 18.52
C ASP A 349 -34.95 -3.96 17.65
N ARG A 350 -33.79 -4.56 17.83
CA ARG A 350 -32.60 -4.26 17.01
C ARG A 350 -32.85 -4.54 15.56
N LEU A 351 -32.47 -3.59 14.70
CA LEU A 351 -32.45 -3.77 13.25
C LEU A 351 -31.52 -4.92 12.86
N LYS A 352 -32.01 -5.76 11.97
CA LYS A 352 -31.23 -6.84 11.36
C LYS A 352 -30.44 -6.31 10.16
N LEU A 353 -29.41 -7.03 9.74
CA LEU A 353 -28.60 -6.64 8.57
C LEU A 353 -29.38 -6.50 7.26
N LYS A 354 -30.53 -7.18 7.14
CA LYS A 354 -31.43 -7.09 5.97
C LYS A 354 -32.27 -5.82 5.95
N ASP A 355 -32.52 -5.21 7.12
CA ASP A 355 -33.36 -4.03 7.23
C ASP A 355 -32.60 -2.81 6.70
N ARG A 356 -33.21 -2.08 5.78
CA ARG A 356 -32.60 -0.93 5.10
C ARG A 356 -33.18 0.40 5.50
N THR A 357 -34.37 0.36 6.07
CA THR A 357 -35.05 1.53 6.59
C THR A 357 -34.95 1.52 8.11
N PHE A 358 -34.51 2.63 8.67
CA PHE A 358 -34.58 2.89 10.09
C PHE A 358 -35.92 3.56 10.39
N THR A 359 -36.70 3.02 11.33
CA THR A 359 -37.92 3.65 11.85
C THR A 359 -37.78 3.71 13.37
N CYS A 360 -37.82 4.90 13.95
CA CYS A 360 -37.73 5.07 15.39
C CYS A 360 -39.04 4.68 16.07
N PRO A 361 -39.04 3.78 17.06
CA PRO A 361 -40.27 3.43 17.78
C PRO A 361 -40.77 4.56 18.68
N GLU A 362 -39.93 5.48 19.12
CA GLU A 362 -40.27 6.57 20.03
C GLU A 362 -40.84 7.79 19.30
N CYS A 363 -40.13 8.30 18.27
CA CYS A 363 -40.51 9.55 17.61
C CYS A 363 -41.06 9.37 16.19
N GLY A 364 -41.23 8.12 15.70
CA GLY A 364 -41.71 7.82 14.35
C GLY A 364 -40.79 8.23 13.21
N HIS A 365 -39.58 8.76 13.48
CA HIS A 365 -38.65 9.20 12.45
C HIS A 365 -38.23 8.02 11.55
N THR A 366 -38.38 8.18 10.24
CA THR A 366 -38.09 7.15 9.23
C THR A 366 -37.10 7.68 8.21
N MET A 367 -36.01 6.91 7.95
CA MET A 367 -35.00 7.24 6.94
C MET A 367 -34.19 6.00 6.51
N ASP A 368 -33.29 6.17 5.53
CA ASP A 368 -32.32 5.11 5.19
C ASP A 368 -31.43 4.82 6.41
N ARG A 369 -31.25 3.53 6.72
CA ARG A 369 -30.48 3.10 7.91
C ARG A 369 -29.03 3.52 7.86
N ASP A 370 -28.38 3.43 6.70
CA ASP A 370 -26.97 3.70 6.55
C ASP A 370 -26.74 5.24 6.57
N LEU A 371 -27.71 6.06 6.09
CA LEU A 371 -27.70 7.52 6.27
C LEU A 371 -27.92 7.91 7.74
N ASN A 372 -28.86 7.24 8.44
CA ASN A 372 -29.04 7.44 9.88
C ASN A 372 -27.75 7.16 10.65
N ALA A 373 -27.03 6.07 10.32
CA ALA A 373 -25.74 5.74 10.92
C ALA A 373 -24.68 6.84 10.65
N ALA A 374 -24.61 7.35 9.41
CA ALA A 374 -23.69 8.43 9.07
C ALA A 374 -23.98 9.72 9.86
N ILE A 375 -25.26 10.09 10.04
CA ILE A 375 -25.65 11.25 10.86
C ILE A 375 -25.25 11.04 12.33
N ASN A 376 -25.51 9.86 12.87
CA ASN A 376 -25.09 9.54 14.24
C ASN A 376 -23.55 9.60 14.42
N LEU A 377 -22.80 9.15 13.42
CA LEU A 377 -21.34 9.31 13.43
C LEU A 377 -20.92 10.79 13.42
N SER A 378 -21.64 11.67 12.75
CA SER A 378 -21.32 13.11 12.78
C SER A 378 -21.59 13.76 14.13
N GLN A 379 -22.41 13.14 14.96
CA GLN A 379 -22.74 13.59 16.33
C GLN A 379 -21.82 12.97 17.41
N TYR A 380 -20.96 12.01 17.00
CA TYR A 380 -19.98 11.35 17.89
C TYR A 380 -18.87 12.35 18.24
#